data_969e51457eba4bffef637a51e8c9fc93
#
_entry.id   969e51457eba4bffef637a51e8c9fc93
#
_cell.length_a   1.000
_cell.length_b   1.000
_cell.length_c   1.000
_cell.angle_alpha   90.00
_cell.angle_beta   90.00
_cell.angle_gamma   90.00
#
_symmetry.space_group_name_H-M   'P 1'
#
loop_
_entity.id
_entity.type
_entity.pdbx_description
1 polymer ?
#
loop_
_entity_poly.entity_id
_entity_poly.type
_entity_poly.pdbx_seq_one_letter_code
_entity_poly.pdbx_strand_id
1 'polypeptide(L)'
;MAFNEIYGHQQQIEVLRQAIASGRIPNAYLFVGAPNVGKTLVAQQFASAVNCERLPENPKPAEVDACGECHNCVRIAQENHPDLQILRPAVRVEVKPPKDETQEKGEPRARTVSRDVYIELPDALIYTEQVERLIQQLSAKPALARRKIAIICSAERMHTDGANKLLKTLEEPPPNTSFILTSANPSRLLDTIISRCQMLKFHPLANAELLSTLEDRFAEADATLREAAMAMVGGRYGRAEWLMEAPDVLSLRDELLDLVAATPGAPLVESLRLGERLAEMPERWWNAAESVEAEAGQGSEEERTMRAEALEQLAKRSPDRINRIQMNELLDILQTWYRDLTLLRADPTSELVLNADRGEQLRSMAAQYTPAGLVWASEIIEDIRTDLLTHNANFGLSCQVLMVKLIAAARRQ
;
A
#
# COMPACT_ATOMS: atom_id res chain seq x y z
N MET A 1 -18.30 6.78 -4.15
CA MET A 1 -18.26 5.30 -4.30
C MET A 1 -19.32 4.65 -3.43
N ALA A 2 -19.88 3.54 -3.88
CA ALA A 2 -20.85 2.72 -3.18
C ALA A 2 -20.33 1.28 -3.09
N PHE A 3 -20.91 0.41 -2.26
CA PHE A 3 -20.55 -1.01 -2.21
C PHE A 3 -20.69 -1.70 -3.57
N ASN A 4 -21.66 -1.25 -4.37
CA ASN A 4 -21.90 -1.78 -5.72
C ASN A 4 -20.80 -1.43 -6.73
N GLU A 5 -19.95 -0.46 -6.41
CA GLU A 5 -18.81 -0.03 -7.22
C GLU A 5 -17.51 -0.74 -6.83
N ILE A 6 -17.56 -1.60 -5.79
CA ILE A 6 -16.40 -2.37 -5.35
C ILE A 6 -16.35 -3.69 -6.12
N TYR A 7 -15.26 -3.90 -6.80
CA TYR A 7 -14.99 -5.14 -7.51
C TYR A 7 -14.52 -6.23 -6.54
N GLY A 8 -15.12 -7.41 -6.66
CA GLY A 8 -14.86 -8.53 -5.75
C GLY A 8 -15.44 -8.35 -4.35
N HIS A 9 -15.09 -9.25 -3.45
CA HIS A 9 -15.45 -9.21 -2.02
C HIS A 9 -16.96 -9.25 -1.72
N GLN A 10 -17.76 -9.79 -2.63
CA GLN A 10 -19.24 -9.80 -2.50
C GLN A 10 -19.72 -10.45 -1.21
N GLN A 11 -19.06 -11.55 -0.76
CA GLN A 11 -19.40 -12.23 0.48
C GLN A 11 -19.17 -11.34 1.70
N GLN A 12 -18.06 -10.62 1.74
CA GLN A 12 -17.70 -9.70 2.83
C GLN A 12 -18.65 -8.52 2.86
N ILE A 13 -18.96 -7.95 1.70
CA ILE A 13 -19.91 -6.85 1.54
C ILE A 13 -21.30 -7.28 2.00
N GLU A 14 -21.75 -8.47 1.65
CA GLU A 14 -23.06 -8.97 2.08
C GLU A 14 -23.14 -9.14 3.61
N VAL A 15 -22.08 -9.65 4.25
CA VAL A 15 -22.00 -9.72 5.72
C VAL A 15 -22.10 -8.33 6.36
N LEU A 16 -21.45 -7.33 5.78
CA LEU A 16 -21.50 -5.94 6.27
C LEU A 16 -22.89 -5.33 6.06
N ARG A 17 -23.52 -5.56 4.91
CA ARG A 17 -24.90 -5.13 4.62
C ARG A 17 -25.90 -5.73 5.60
N GLN A 18 -25.77 -7.02 5.90
CA GLN A 18 -26.64 -7.69 6.88
C GLN A 18 -26.45 -7.14 8.30
N ALA A 19 -25.22 -6.84 8.70
CA ALA A 19 -24.95 -6.22 10.01
C ALA A 19 -25.62 -4.84 10.14
N ILE A 20 -25.54 -4.03 9.09
CA ILE A 20 -26.19 -2.71 9.04
C ILE A 20 -27.71 -2.86 9.05
N ALA A 21 -28.27 -3.70 8.18
CA ALA A 21 -29.72 -3.91 8.05
C ALA A 21 -30.36 -4.42 9.34
N SER A 22 -29.66 -5.33 10.04
CA SER A 22 -30.14 -5.88 11.32
C SER A 22 -29.91 -4.94 12.52
N GLY A 23 -29.15 -3.85 12.35
CA GLY A 23 -28.71 -2.99 13.45
C GLY A 23 -27.71 -3.64 14.41
N ARG A 24 -27.22 -4.86 14.10
CA ARG A 24 -26.30 -5.62 14.94
C ARG A 24 -24.86 -5.52 14.41
N ILE A 25 -24.32 -4.31 14.51
CA ILE A 25 -22.94 -4.03 14.10
C ILE A 25 -21.99 -4.41 15.23
N PRO A 26 -21.01 -5.31 15.00
CA PRO A 26 -19.99 -5.65 15.98
C PRO A 26 -19.19 -4.43 16.45
N ASN A 27 -18.66 -4.51 17.67
CA ASN A 27 -17.79 -3.48 18.21
C ASN A 27 -16.50 -3.34 17.41
N ALA A 28 -15.96 -4.47 16.91
CA ALA A 28 -14.75 -4.49 16.11
C ALA A 28 -14.81 -5.55 15.01
N TYR A 29 -14.33 -5.17 13.84
CA TYR A 29 -13.99 -6.05 12.72
C TYR A 29 -12.48 -6.15 12.55
N LEU A 30 -12.01 -7.30 12.08
CA LEU A 30 -10.64 -7.51 11.61
C LEU A 30 -10.67 -7.97 10.14
N PHE A 31 -10.27 -7.09 9.24
CA PHE A 31 -10.17 -7.37 7.80
C PHE A 31 -8.78 -7.91 7.49
N VAL A 32 -8.70 -9.18 7.11
CA VAL A 32 -7.44 -9.89 6.87
C VAL A 32 -7.27 -10.19 5.39
N GLY A 33 -6.10 -9.93 4.84
CA GLY A 33 -5.76 -10.23 3.44
C GLY A 33 -4.52 -9.48 2.97
N ALA A 34 -4.00 -9.81 1.81
CA ALA A 34 -2.81 -9.19 1.24
C ALA A 34 -2.92 -7.65 1.20
N PRO A 35 -1.80 -6.90 1.19
CA PRO A 35 -1.85 -5.45 0.97
C PRO A 35 -2.56 -5.12 -0.35
N ASN A 36 -3.22 -3.96 -0.41
CA ASN A 36 -3.86 -3.42 -1.62
C ASN A 36 -4.94 -4.31 -2.28
N VAL A 37 -5.58 -5.23 -1.52
CA VAL A 37 -6.74 -6.02 -2.01
C VAL A 37 -8.08 -5.29 -1.83
N GLY A 38 -8.11 -4.05 -1.29
CA GLY A 38 -9.35 -3.29 -1.11
C GLY A 38 -9.89 -3.25 0.33
N LYS A 39 -9.18 -3.78 1.34
CA LYS A 39 -9.65 -3.80 2.74
C LYS A 39 -10.05 -2.42 3.28
N THR A 40 -9.19 -1.42 3.09
CA THR A 40 -9.43 -0.05 3.57
C THR A 40 -10.59 0.59 2.80
N LEU A 41 -10.68 0.35 1.49
CA LEU A 41 -11.79 0.83 0.67
C LEU A 41 -13.13 0.29 1.18
N VAL A 42 -13.24 -1.03 1.41
CA VAL A 42 -14.45 -1.64 1.97
C VAL A 42 -14.76 -1.08 3.36
N ALA A 43 -13.75 -0.81 4.19
CA ALA A 43 -13.93 -0.21 5.51
C ALA A 43 -14.50 1.22 5.43
N GLN A 44 -14.01 2.03 4.49
CA GLN A 44 -14.54 3.39 4.24
C GLN A 44 -15.97 3.35 3.69
N GLN A 45 -16.25 2.41 2.77
CA GLN A 45 -17.61 2.25 2.25
C GLN A 45 -18.58 1.77 3.32
N PHE A 46 -18.14 0.89 4.22
CA PHE A 46 -18.94 0.52 5.39
C PHE A 46 -19.24 1.75 6.26
N ALA A 47 -18.24 2.59 6.53
CA ALA A 47 -18.46 3.83 7.28
C ALA A 47 -19.45 4.77 6.58
N SER A 48 -19.36 4.89 5.26
CA SER A 48 -20.29 5.69 4.44
C SER A 48 -21.71 5.12 4.47
N ALA A 49 -21.87 3.81 4.31
CA ALA A 49 -23.18 3.16 4.29
C ALA A 49 -23.90 3.26 5.65
N VAL A 50 -23.20 3.00 6.75
CA VAL A 50 -23.73 3.12 8.13
C VAL A 50 -24.22 4.54 8.41
N ASN A 51 -23.51 5.55 7.92
CA ASN A 51 -23.74 6.95 8.21
C ASN A 51 -24.46 7.71 7.08
N CYS A 52 -24.90 7.01 6.04
CA CYS A 52 -25.62 7.60 4.93
C CYS A 52 -26.95 8.23 5.42
N GLU A 53 -27.16 9.50 5.10
CA GLU A 53 -28.39 10.21 5.49
C GLU A 53 -29.64 9.65 4.78
N ARG A 54 -29.44 9.07 3.59
CA ARG A 54 -30.51 8.45 2.77
C ARG A 54 -30.78 6.99 3.14
N LEU A 55 -30.04 6.41 4.09
CA LEU A 55 -30.29 5.03 4.54
C LEU A 55 -31.64 4.95 5.26
N PRO A 56 -32.59 4.09 4.82
CA PRO A 56 -33.87 3.89 5.50
C PRO A 56 -33.70 3.49 6.97
N GLU A 57 -34.73 3.68 7.80
CA GLU A 57 -34.70 3.27 9.21
C GLU A 57 -34.60 1.75 9.38
N ASN A 58 -35.27 0.99 8.52
CA ASN A 58 -35.27 -0.49 8.51
C ASN A 58 -34.93 -0.99 7.09
N PRO A 59 -33.66 -0.85 6.65
CA PRO A 59 -33.27 -1.23 5.31
C PRO A 59 -33.21 -2.76 5.15
N LYS A 60 -33.56 -3.26 3.98
CA LYS A 60 -33.19 -4.62 3.60
C LYS A 60 -31.69 -4.64 3.25
N PRO A 61 -30.98 -5.79 3.40
CA PRO A 61 -29.57 -5.86 3.08
C PRO A 61 -29.20 -5.32 1.68
N ALA A 62 -30.04 -5.59 0.68
CA ALA A 62 -29.84 -5.09 -0.69
C ALA A 62 -30.02 -3.56 -0.84
N GLU A 63 -30.67 -2.91 0.11
CA GLU A 63 -30.88 -1.45 0.13
C GLU A 63 -29.78 -0.72 0.89
N VAL A 64 -28.90 -1.48 1.57
CA VAL A 64 -27.81 -0.89 2.35
C VAL A 64 -26.66 -0.54 1.41
N ASP A 65 -26.55 0.76 1.16
CA ASP A 65 -25.41 1.30 0.40
C ASP A 65 -25.18 2.79 0.75
N ALA A 66 -24.03 3.31 0.36
CA ALA A 66 -23.73 4.73 0.41
C ALA A 66 -24.31 5.43 -0.82
N CYS A 67 -25.00 6.56 -0.64
CA CYS A 67 -25.53 7.30 -1.79
C CYS A 67 -24.48 8.11 -2.55
N GLY A 68 -23.28 8.30 -1.98
CA GLY A 68 -22.19 9.07 -2.57
C GLY A 68 -22.37 10.60 -2.60
N GLU A 69 -23.58 11.10 -2.38
CA GLU A 69 -23.94 12.52 -2.59
C GLU A 69 -24.29 13.28 -1.30
N CYS A 70 -24.75 12.60 -0.25
CA CYS A 70 -25.10 13.27 1.00
C CYS A 70 -23.84 13.79 1.72
N HIS A 71 -24.05 14.74 2.63
CA HIS A 71 -22.96 15.40 3.33
C HIS A 71 -21.99 14.43 4.04
N ASN A 72 -22.54 13.39 4.70
CA ASN A 72 -21.73 12.38 5.36
C ASN A 72 -20.94 11.54 4.34
N CYS A 73 -21.56 11.06 3.26
CA CYS A 73 -20.88 10.26 2.24
C CYS A 73 -19.73 11.03 1.58
N VAL A 74 -19.95 12.30 1.21
CA VAL A 74 -18.92 13.15 0.59
C VAL A 74 -17.74 13.36 1.55
N ARG A 75 -18.01 13.70 2.81
CA ARG A 75 -16.94 13.93 3.81
C ARG A 75 -16.18 12.65 4.16
N ILE A 76 -16.86 11.51 4.23
CA ILE A 76 -16.21 10.22 4.50
C ILE A 76 -15.30 9.83 3.32
N ALA A 77 -15.76 10.03 2.08
CA ALA A 77 -14.96 9.80 0.89
C ALA A 77 -13.70 10.68 0.83
N GLN A 78 -13.80 11.90 1.36
CA GLN A 78 -12.67 12.85 1.48
C GLN A 78 -11.85 12.66 2.76
N GLU A 79 -12.14 11.65 3.58
CA GLU A 79 -11.51 11.39 4.88
C GLU A 79 -11.58 12.58 5.86
N ASN A 80 -12.52 13.51 5.64
CA ASN A 80 -12.70 14.74 6.41
C ASN A 80 -14.00 14.75 7.21
N HIS A 81 -14.41 13.59 7.73
CA HIS A 81 -15.60 13.48 8.58
C HIS A 81 -15.20 13.43 10.06
N PRO A 82 -15.81 14.26 10.96
CA PRO A 82 -15.40 14.31 12.37
C PRO A 82 -15.60 12.98 13.12
N ASP A 83 -16.55 12.15 12.67
CA ASP A 83 -16.85 10.86 13.27
C ASP A 83 -16.20 9.67 12.53
N LEU A 84 -15.34 9.94 11.54
CA LEU A 84 -14.44 8.97 10.92
C LEU A 84 -13.01 9.26 11.37
N GLN A 85 -12.35 8.26 11.94
CA GLN A 85 -10.93 8.36 12.30
C GLN A 85 -10.18 7.26 11.56
N ILE A 86 -9.16 7.64 10.81
CA ILE A 86 -8.31 6.69 10.09
C ILE A 86 -6.90 6.80 10.65
N LEU A 87 -6.41 5.70 11.19
CA LEU A 87 -5.06 5.61 11.73
C LEU A 87 -4.21 4.74 10.82
N ARG A 88 -3.14 5.32 10.28
CA ARG A 88 -2.20 4.66 9.38
C ARG A 88 -0.79 4.64 9.98
N PRO A 89 0.02 3.61 9.66
CA PRO A 89 1.44 3.64 9.97
C PRO A 89 2.09 4.85 9.28
N ALA A 90 2.76 5.71 10.04
CA ALA A 90 3.36 6.91 9.49
C ALA A 90 4.58 7.36 10.29
N VAL A 91 5.53 8.01 9.61
CA VAL A 91 6.66 8.68 10.24
C VAL A 91 6.28 10.11 10.58
N ARG A 92 6.50 10.48 11.82
CA ARG A 92 6.29 11.86 12.27
C ARG A 92 7.45 12.74 11.83
N VAL A 93 7.15 13.81 11.12
CA VAL A 93 8.09 14.85 10.72
C VAL A 93 7.62 16.18 11.27
N GLU A 94 8.49 16.85 12.05
CA GLU A 94 8.21 18.17 12.57
C GLU A 94 8.57 19.24 11.55
N VAL A 95 7.54 19.88 10.96
CA VAL A 95 7.72 20.96 9.98
C VAL A 95 7.55 22.31 10.67
N LYS A 96 8.48 23.21 10.43
CA LYS A 96 8.36 24.60 10.86
C LYS A 96 7.64 25.38 9.75
N PRO A 97 6.60 26.14 10.07
CA PRO A 97 5.95 26.96 9.05
C PRO A 97 6.97 27.91 8.42
N PRO A 98 6.79 28.24 7.13
CA PRO A 98 7.68 29.15 6.40
C PRO A 98 7.80 30.45 7.20
N LYS A 99 9.01 30.98 7.29
CA LYS A 99 9.23 32.29 7.92
C LYS A 99 8.54 33.33 7.04
N ASP A 100 7.57 34.04 7.57
CA ASP A 100 7.03 35.21 6.92
C ASP A 100 8.17 36.23 6.71
N GLU A 101 8.66 36.30 5.48
CA GLU A 101 9.72 37.24 5.09
C GLU A 101 9.23 38.70 5.07
N THR A 102 7.92 38.91 5.26
CA THR A 102 7.27 40.25 5.24
C THR A 102 7.18 40.93 6.60
N GLN A 103 7.66 40.30 7.68
CA GLN A 103 7.63 40.97 9.00
C GLN A 103 8.70 42.03 9.13
N GLU A 104 8.23 43.28 9.21
CA GLU A 104 9.11 44.44 9.51
C GLU A 104 9.83 44.29 10.87
N LYS A 105 11.09 44.79 10.92
CA LYS A 105 11.92 44.75 12.10
C LYS A 105 11.27 45.56 13.24
N GLY A 106 10.59 44.87 14.15
CA GLY A 106 10.03 45.54 15.37
C GLY A 106 8.79 44.87 15.97
N GLU A 107 8.13 43.95 15.29
CA GLU A 107 6.98 43.23 15.86
C GLU A 107 7.41 42.04 16.74
N PRO A 108 6.68 41.76 17.86
CA PRO A 108 6.97 40.62 18.69
C PRO A 108 6.81 39.32 17.85
N ARG A 109 7.89 38.55 17.75
CA ARG A 109 7.91 37.27 17.04
C ARG A 109 6.76 36.40 17.52
N ALA A 110 5.74 36.21 16.68
CA ALA A 110 4.76 35.17 16.89
C ALA A 110 5.54 33.84 17.09
N ARG A 111 5.23 33.11 18.16
CA ARG A 111 5.83 31.79 18.39
C ARG A 111 5.44 30.92 17.21
N THR A 112 6.40 30.65 16.33
CA THR A 112 6.27 29.73 15.24
C THR A 112 6.04 28.35 15.86
N VAL A 113 4.80 27.89 15.88
CA VAL A 113 4.45 26.57 16.41
C VAL A 113 4.75 25.58 15.30
N SER A 114 5.74 24.72 15.54
CA SER A 114 6.00 23.59 14.66
C SER A 114 4.77 22.68 14.59
N ARG A 115 4.45 22.19 13.40
CA ARG A 115 3.35 21.25 13.16
C ARG A 115 3.92 19.86 12.86
N ASP A 116 3.29 18.83 13.43
CA ASP A 116 3.61 17.45 13.12
C ASP A 116 2.92 17.05 11.84
N VAL A 117 3.71 16.66 10.85
CA VAL A 117 3.24 16.03 9.61
C VAL A 117 3.53 14.54 9.67
N TYR A 118 2.55 13.72 9.33
CA TYR A 118 2.67 12.27 9.33
C TYR A 118 2.80 11.79 7.88
N ILE A 119 3.94 11.20 7.53
CA ILE A 119 4.24 10.64 6.22
C ILE A 119 4.05 9.13 6.26
N GLU A 120 3.12 8.63 5.48
CA GLU A 120 2.88 7.19 5.35
C GLU A 120 4.04 6.55 4.60
N LEU A 121 4.66 5.55 5.22
CA LEU A 121 5.73 4.75 4.61
C LEU A 121 5.47 3.27 4.84
N PRO A 122 5.84 2.40 3.90
CA PRO A 122 5.66 0.96 4.02
C PRO A 122 6.33 0.32 5.24
N ASP A 123 7.40 0.91 5.77
CA ASP A 123 8.13 0.46 6.97
C ASP A 123 7.73 1.18 8.26
N ALA A 124 6.82 2.17 8.17
CA ALA A 124 6.39 2.94 9.33
C ALA A 124 5.61 2.10 10.35
N LEU A 125 5.59 2.58 11.59
CA LEU A 125 4.84 1.98 12.70
C LEU A 125 3.69 2.91 13.12
N ILE A 126 2.73 2.33 13.82
CA ILE A 126 1.72 3.07 14.59
C ILE A 126 2.23 3.21 16.01
N TYR A 127 2.55 4.45 16.40
CA TYR A 127 3.08 4.74 17.73
C TYR A 127 1.98 4.87 18.77
N THR A 128 2.35 4.67 20.03
CA THR A 128 1.43 4.70 21.17
C THR A 128 0.66 6.01 21.27
N GLU A 129 1.30 7.14 21.02
CA GLU A 129 0.68 8.48 21.06
C GLU A 129 -0.42 8.65 20.01
N GLN A 130 -0.28 8.04 18.85
CA GLN A 130 -1.32 8.05 17.82
C GLN A 130 -2.56 7.28 18.26
N VAL A 131 -2.36 6.12 18.92
CA VAL A 131 -3.46 5.32 19.49
C VAL A 131 -4.16 6.06 20.63
N GLU A 132 -3.42 6.73 21.49
CA GLU A 132 -3.98 7.55 22.58
C GLU A 132 -4.84 8.69 22.05
N ARG A 133 -4.37 9.40 21.02
CA ARG A 133 -5.16 10.45 20.36
C ARG A 133 -6.44 9.89 19.76
N LEU A 134 -6.35 8.74 19.08
CA LEU A 134 -7.52 8.05 18.54
C LEU A 134 -8.55 7.75 19.65
N ILE A 135 -8.13 7.15 20.76
CA ILE A 135 -9.01 6.83 21.90
C ILE A 135 -9.64 8.07 22.47
N GLN A 136 -8.90 9.17 22.62
CA GLN A 136 -9.44 10.45 23.10
C GLN A 136 -10.51 11.02 22.15
N GLN A 137 -10.28 10.98 20.82
CA GLN A 137 -11.25 11.45 19.83
C GLN A 137 -12.53 10.61 19.81
N LEU A 138 -12.43 9.32 20.11
CA LEU A 138 -13.57 8.41 20.15
C LEU A 138 -14.41 8.54 21.43
N SER A 139 -13.86 9.06 22.52
CA SER A 139 -14.57 9.17 23.82
C SER A 139 -15.76 10.15 23.79
N ALA A 140 -15.78 11.12 22.89
CA ALA A 140 -16.90 12.02 22.68
C ALA A 140 -18.04 11.33 21.90
N LYS A 141 -19.30 11.75 22.10
CA LYS A 141 -20.43 11.27 21.29
C LYS A 141 -20.24 11.63 19.80
N PRO A 142 -20.86 10.87 18.86
CA PRO A 142 -20.87 11.26 17.45
C PRO A 142 -21.39 12.69 17.29
N ALA A 143 -20.73 13.47 16.41
CA ALA A 143 -21.07 14.86 16.17
C ALA A 143 -22.14 15.01 15.06
N LEU A 144 -22.00 14.27 13.97
CA LEU A 144 -22.86 14.33 12.78
C LEU A 144 -23.39 12.96 12.38
N ALA A 145 -22.60 11.92 12.59
CA ALA A 145 -22.90 10.56 12.15
C ALA A 145 -23.82 9.81 13.13
N ARG A 146 -24.45 8.75 12.65
CA ARG A 146 -25.18 7.79 13.50
C ARG A 146 -24.21 6.99 14.38
N ARG A 147 -22.99 6.72 13.85
CA ARG A 147 -21.97 5.90 14.50
C ARG A 147 -20.55 6.42 14.17
N LYS A 148 -19.70 6.50 15.17
CA LYS A 148 -18.27 6.74 14.97
C LYS A 148 -17.60 5.48 14.42
N ILE A 149 -16.74 5.66 13.44
CA ILE A 149 -15.96 4.56 12.85
C ILE A 149 -14.48 4.90 12.98
N ALA A 150 -13.72 3.97 13.59
CA ALA A 150 -12.27 4.04 13.66
C ALA A 150 -11.68 2.95 12.77
N ILE A 151 -10.96 3.34 11.73
CA ILE A 151 -10.24 2.43 10.83
C ILE A 151 -8.77 2.45 11.21
N ILE A 152 -8.21 1.31 11.57
CA ILE A 152 -6.79 1.15 11.91
C ILE A 152 -6.15 0.31 10.81
N CYS A 153 -5.40 0.97 9.92
CA CYS A 153 -4.74 0.32 8.80
C CYS A 153 -3.46 -0.39 9.25
N SER A 154 -3.20 -1.60 8.71
CA SER A 154 -2.01 -2.40 9.02
C SER A 154 -1.76 -2.51 10.54
N ALA A 155 -2.79 -2.94 11.27
CA ALA A 155 -2.79 -3.00 12.74
C ALA A 155 -1.64 -3.85 13.31
N GLU A 156 -1.08 -4.79 12.53
CA GLU A 156 0.12 -5.56 12.86
C GLU A 156 1.39 -4.71 12.99
N ARG A 157 1.35 -3.45 12.57
CA ARG A 157 2.43 -2.47 12.71
C ARG A 157 2.29 -1.59 13.95
N MET A 158 1.29 -1.85 14.78
CA MET A 158 1.11 -1.12 16.02
C MET A 158 2.17 -1.52 17.04
N HIS A 159 2.76 -0.50 17.68
CA HIS A 159 3.67 -0.74 18.81
C HIS A 159 2.94 -1.46 19.93
N THR A 160 3.61 -2.38 20.62
CA THR A 160 3.00 -3.26 21.64
C THR A 160 2.25 -2.49 22.73
N ASP A 161 2.82 -1.35 23.18
CA ASP A 161 2.16 -0.52 24.21
C ASP A 161 0.89 0.13 23.68
N GLY A 162 0.87 0.55 22.40
CA GLY A 162 -0.32 1.07 21.73
C GLY A 162 -1.40 0.01 21.59
N ALA A 163 -1.02 -1.21 21.19
CA ALA A 163 -1.91 -2.35 21.09
C ALA A 163 -2.56 -2.69 22.45
N ASN A 164 -1.78 -2.70 23.52
CA ASN A 164 -2.29 -2.94 24.88
C ASN A 164 -3.27 -1.84 25.35
N LYS A 165 -3.03 -0.57 24.98
CA LYS A 165 -3.97 0.53 25.30
C LYS A 165 -5.29 0.39 24.54
N LEU A 166 -5.23 -0.06 23.27
CA LEU A 166 -6.41 -0.27 22.46
C LEU A 166 -7.31 -1.39 23.01
N LEU A 167 -6.74 -2.43 23.63
CA LEU A 167 -7.50 -3.56 24.18
C LEU A 167 -8.65 -3.14 25.09
N LYS A 168 -8.40 -2.21 26.02
CA LYS A 168 -9.45 -1.70 26.93
C LYS A 168 -10.63 -1.07 26.18
N THR A 169 -10.33 -0.35 25.11
CA THR A 169 -11.36 0.32 24.31
C THR A 169 -12.10 -0.66 23.38
N LEU A 170 -11.44 -1.76 22.96
CA LEU A 170 -12.09 -2.83 22.20
C LEU A 170 -13.02 -3.67 23.08
N GLU A 171 -12.72 -3.83 24.39
CA GLU A 171 -13.55 -4.52 25.37
C GLU A 171 -14.81 -3.69 25.70
N GLU A 172 -14.63 -2.42 26.00
CA GLU A 172 -15.68 -1.48 26.37
C GLU A 172 -15.65 -0.24 25.46
N PRO A 173 -16.09 -0.38 24.20
CA PRO A 173 -16.05 0.72 23.27
C PRO A 173 -17.06 1.82 23.68
N PRO A 174 -16.77 3.09 23.39
CA PRO A 174 -17.73 4.18 23.57
C PRO A 174 -19.04 3.89 22.82
N PRO A 175 -20.18 4.35 23.33
CA PRO A 175 -21.47 4.12 22.70
C PRO A 175 -21.47 4.59 21.22
N ASN A 176 -22.11 3.81 20.35
CA ASN A 176 -22.19 4.09 18.92
C ASN A 176 -20.80 4.24 18.24
N THR A 177 -19.83 3.44 18.67
CA THR A 177 -18.50 3.38 18.06
C THR A 177 -18.24 1.97 17.52
N SER A 178 -17.60 1.86 16.37
CA SER A 178 -17.09 0.58 15.85
C SER A 178 -15.68 0.76 15.33
N PHE A 179 -14.88 -0.28 15.53
CA PHE A 179 -13.51 -0.38 15.04
C PHE A 179 -13.43 -1.28 13.82
N ILE A 180 -12.60 -0.91 12.87
CA ILE A 180 -12.22 -1.78 11.74
C ILE A 180 -10.70 -1.80 11.69
N LEU A 181 -10.12 -2.93 12.06
CA LEU A 181 -8.68 -3.17 11.94
C LEU A 181 -8.42 -3.86 10.61
N THR A 182 -7.43 -3.40 9.86
CA THR A 182 -6.95 -4.14 8.68
C THR A 182 -5.60 -4.77 8.98
N SER A 183 -5.35 -5.97 8.46
CA SER A 183 -4.05 -6.64 8.61
C SER A 183 -3.71 -7.47 7.39
N ALA A 184 -2.44 -7.44 7.00
CA ALA A 184 -1.87 -8.37 6.03
C ALA A 184 -1.30 -9.63 6.70
N ASN A 185 -0.89 -9.51 7.96
CA ASN A 185 -0.30 -10.60 8.72
C ASN A 185 -0.92 -10.68 10.14
N PRO A 186 -2.06 -11.36 10.28
CA PRO A 186 -2.75 -11.44 11.56
C PRO A 186 -1.95 -12.15 12.64
N SER A 187 -0.98 -13.01 12.31
CA SER A 187 -0.12 -13.69 13.29
C SER A 187 0.81 -12.74 14.06
N ARG A 188 0.96 -11.50 13.61
CA ARG A 188 1.70 -10.43 14.31
C ARG A 188 0.83 -9.62 15.26
N LEU A 189 -0.49 -9.79 15.22
CA LEU A 189 -1.40 -9.17 16.17
C LEU A 189 -1.44 -9.96 17.48
N LEU A 190 -1.76 -9.26 18.56
CA LEU A 190 -2.03 -9.91 19.83
C LEU A 190 -3.29 -10.80 19.70
N ASP A 191 -3.24 -12.03 20.20
CA ASP A 191 -4.40 -12.95 20.23
C ASP A 191 -5.60 -12.34 20.95
N THR A 192 -5.32 -11.49 21.93
CA THR A 192 -6.33 -10.72 22.67
C THR A 192 -7.07 -9.70 21.82
N ILE A 193 -6.47 -9.13 20.77
CA ILE A 193 -7.14 -8.28 19.78
C ILE A 193 -7.97 -9.15 18.84
N ILE A 194 -7.37 -10.22 18.32
CA ILE A 194 -8.04 -11.12 17.35
C ILE A 194 -9.34 -11.68 17.95
N SER A 195 -9.29 -12.12 19.22
CA SER A 195 -10.45 -12.73 19.90
C SER A 195 -11.63 -11.77 20.13
N ARG A 196 -11.41 -10.44 20.05
CA ARG A 196 -12.44 -9.40 20.20
C ARG A 196 -12.98 -8.85 18.90
N CYS A 197 -12.43 -9.32 17.77
CA CYS A 197 -12.82 -8.84 16.45
C CYS A 197 -13.59 -9.93 15.67
N GLN A 198 -14.62 -9.52 14.95
CA GLN A 198 -15.18 -10.37 13.91
C GLN A 198 -14.27 -10.33 12.70
N MET A 199 -13.67 -11.49 12.36
CA MET A 199 -12.73 -11.59 11.24
C MET A 199 -13.46 -11.73 9.90
N LEU A 200 -13.05 -10.91 8.91
CA LEU A 200 -13.44 -11.04 7.51
C LEU A 200 -12.17 -11.20 6.66
N LYS A 201 -12.16 -12.26 5.83
CA LYS A 201 -10.99 -12.57 4.98
C LYS A 201 -11.20 -12.01 3.59
N PHE A 202 -10.21 -11.28 3.10
CA PHE A 202 -10.16 -10.69 1.77
C PHE A 202 -9.15 -11.42 0.91
N HIS A 203 -9.53 -11.78 -0.29
CA HIS A 203 -8.68 -12.51 -1.23
C HIS A 203 -8.42 -11.65 -2.47
N PRO A 204 -7.24 -11.80 -3.13
CA PRO A 204 -7.03 -11.21 -4.45
C PRO A 204 -8.08 -11.66 -5.44
N LEU A 205 -8.39 -10.82 -6.42
CA LEU A 205 -9.26 -11.17 -7.55
C LEU A 205 -8.60 -12.23 -8.43
N ALA A 206 -9.40 -13.05 -9.08
CA ALA A 206 -8.89 -13.91 -10.15
C ALA A 206 -8.41 -13.04 -11.33
N ASN A 207 -7.34 -13.47 -12.02
CA ASN A 207 -6.77 -12.69 -13.12
C ASN A 207 -7.79 -12.33 -14.20
N ALA A 208 -8.71 -13.24 -14.56
CA ALA A 208 -9.74 -12.97 -15.54
C ALA A 208 -10.73 -11.88 -15.09
N GLU A 209 -11.12 -11.89 -13.80
CA GLU A 209 -12.00 -10.88 -13.20
C GLU A 209 -11.29 -9.53 -13.11
N LEU A 210 -10.01 -9.52 -12.73
CA LEU A 210 -9.22 -8.31 -12.68
C LEU A 210 -9.03 -7.70 -14.07
N LEU A 211 -8.73 -8.51 -15.09
CA LEU A 211 -8.55 -8.04 -16.46
C LEU A 211 -9.85 -7.40 -16.99
N SER A 212 -10.98 -8.08 -16.85
CA SER A 212 -12.27 -7.51 -17.30
C SER A 212 -12.60 -6.20 -16.59
N THR A 213 -12.27 -6.09 -15.31
CA THR A 213 -12.47 -4.85 -14.54
C THR A 213 -11.58 -3.71 -15.04
N LEU A 214 -10.33 -4.00 -15.38
CA LEU A 214 -9.42 -2.99 -15.95
C LEU A 214 -9.83 -2.60 -17.38
N GLU A 215 -10.34 -3.53 -18.19
CA GLU A 215 -10.87 -3.25 -19.52
C GLU A 215 -12.07 -2.30 -19.47
N ASP A 216 -12.99 -2.53 -18.52
CA ASP A 216 -14.17 -1.69 -18.34
C ASP A 216 -13.79 -0.27 -17.86
N ARG A 217 -12.86 -0.16 -16.92
CA ARG A 217 -12.51 1.12 -16.30
C ARG A 217 -11.51 1.95 -17.12
N PHE A 218 -10.59 1.28 -17.79
CA PHE A 218 -9.52 1.88 -18.61
C PHE A 218 -9.62 1.43 -20.05
N ALA A 219 -10.82 1.53 -20.64
CA ALA A 219 -11.11 1.06 -21.99
C ALA A 219 -10.22 1.70 -23.08
N GLU A 220 -9.81 2.95 -22.88
CA GLU A 220 -8.95 3.71 -23.81
C GLU A 220 -7.45 3.42 -23.64
N ALA A 221 -7.06 2.72 -22.55
CA ALA A 221 -5.65 2.40 -22.33
C ALA A 221 -5.17 1.29 -23.26
N ASP A 222 -3.87 1.29 -23.58
CA ASP A 222 -3.24 0.22 -24.36
C ASP A 222 -3.34 -1.14 -23.64
N ALA A 223 -3.55 -2.20 -24.41
CA ALA A 223 -3.58 -3.57 -23.89
C ALA A 223 -2.26 -3.97 -23.22
N THR A 224 -1.12 -3.54 -23.79
CA THR A 224 0.22 -3.80 -23.22
C THR A 224 0.39 -3.15 -21.85
N LEU A 225 -0.17 -1.97 -21.64
CA LEU A 225 -0.14 -1.29 -20.34
C LEU A 225 -0.94 -2.06 -19.29
N ARG A 226 -2.13 -2.58 -19.66
CA ARG A 226 -2.94 -3.41 -18.78
C ARG A 226 -2.23 -4.73 -18.42
N GLU A 227 -1.62 -5.39 -19.40
CA GLU A 227 -0.86 -6.63 -19.18
C GLU A 227 0.34 -6.39 -18.24
N ALA A 228 1.10 -5.30 -18.47
CA ALA A 228 2.21 -4.91 -17.61
C ALA A 228 1.75 -4.63 -16.16
N ALA A 229 0.63 -3.91 -15.99
CA ALA A 229 0.04 -3.70 -14.67
C ALA A 229 -0.39 -5.01 -14.02
N MET A 230 -1.06 -5.90 -14.78
CA MET A 230 -1.48 -7.23 -14.33
C MET A 230 -0.31 -8.07 -13.82
N ALA A 231 0.85 -8.00 -14.48
CA ALA A 231 2.05 -8.74 -14.11
C ALA A 231 2.58 -8.38 -12.69
N MET A 232 2.32 -7.14 -12.24
CA MET A 232 2.84 -6.63 -10.97
C MET A 232 1.90 -6.82 -9.77
N VAL A 233 0.62 -7.13 -10.02
CA VAL A 233 -0.37 -6.95 -8.96
C VAL A 233 -0.87 -8.23 -8.30
N GLY A 234 -0.75 -9.38 -8.95
CA GLY A 234 -1.19 -10.65 -8.36
C GLY A 234 -2.64 -10.62 -7.85
N GLY A 235 -3.58 -10.09 -8.64
CA GLY A 235 -4.99 -9.99 -8.29
C GLY A 235 -5.38 -8.84 -7.34
N ARG A 236 -4.46 -7.90 -7.05
CA ARG A 236 -4.70 -6.76 -6.15
C ARG A 236 -5.22 -5.55 -6.93
N TYR A 237 -6.53 -5.42 -7.01
CA TYR A 237 -7.19 -4.39 -7.84
C TYR A 237 -6.70 -2.96 -7.55
N GLY A 238 -6.65 -2.53 -6.29
CA GLY A 238 -6.20 -1.17 -5.96
C GLY A 238 -4.76 -0.87 -6.37
N ARG A 239 -3.89 -1.90 -6.43
CA ARG A 239 -2.54 -1.73 -6.98
C ARG A 239 -2.57 -1.63 -8.51
N ALA A 240 -3.45 -2.40 -9.17
CA ALA A 240 -3.61 -2.35 -10.62
C ALA A 240 -4.12 -0.98 -11.07
N GLU A 241 -5.17 -0.49 -10.42
CA GLU A 241 -5.74 0.85 -10.67
C GLU A 241 -4.67 1.94 -10.55
N TRP A 242 -3.92 1.93 -9.46
CA TRP A 242 -2.83 2.88 -9.24
C TRP A 242 -1.73 2.80 -10.33
N LEU A 243 -1.34 1.60 -10.76
CA LEU A 243 -0.36 1.43 -11.83
C LEU A 243 -0.86 1.93 -13.17
N MET A 244 -2.15 1.81 -13.47
CA MET A 244 -2.75 2.35 -14.68
C MET A 244 -2.72 3.89 -14.71
N GLU A 245 -2.73 4.53 -13.54
CA GLU A 245 -2.60 5.98 -13.36
C GLU A 245 -1.13 6.43 -13.28
N ALA A 246 -0.18 5.49 -13.17
CA ALA A 246 1.26 5.72 -13.02
C ALA A 246 2.10 5.12 -14.16
N PRO A 247 1.96 5.57 -15.42
CA PRO A 247 2.66 4.99 -16.58
C PRO A 247 4.19 5.07 -16.45
N ASP A 248 4.72 6.08 -15.76
CA ASP A 248 6.16 6.23 -15.53
C ASP A 248 6.70 5.10 -14.64
N VAL A 249 5.92 4.61 -13.69
CA VAL A 249 6.28 3.44 -12.85
C VAL A 249 6.36 2.18 -13.70
N LEU A 250 5.43 2.00 -14.65
CA LEU A 250 5.48 0.86 -15.59
C LEU A 250 6.68 0.94 -16.52
N SER A 251 7.04 2.14 -16.99
CA SER A 251 8.26 2.37 -17.79
C SER A 251 9.53 2.01 -17.00
N LEU A 252 9.58 2.34 -15.71
CA LEU A 252 10.70 1.96 -14.83
C LEU A 252 10.76 0.45 -14.58
N ARG A 253 9.60 -0.23 -14.46
CA ARG A 253 9.56 -1.69 -14.44
C ARG A 253 10.21 -2.28 -15.70
N ASP A 254 9.86 -1.77 -16.85
CA ASP A 254 10.40 -2.25 -18.11
C ASP A 254 11.90 -2.04 -18.20
N GLU A 255 12.40 -0.89 -17.76
CA GLU A 255 13.85 -0.63 -17.67
C GLU A 255 14.55 -1.61 -16.72
N LEU A 256 13.94 -1.94 -15.57
CA LEU A 256 14.45 -2.93 -14.63
C LEU A 256 14.53 -4.32 -15.27
N LEU A 257 13.45 -4.74 -15.95
CA LEU A 257 13.41 -6.05 -16.60
C LEU A 257 14.44 -6.16 -17.74
N ASP A 258 14.63 -5.09 -18.54
CA ASP A 258 15.66 -5.04 -19.57
C ASP A 258 17.07 -5.08 -18.97
N LEU A 259 17.28 -4.44 -17.82
CA LEU A 259 18.56 -4.47 -17.11
C LEU A 259 18.91 -5.90 -16.67
N VAL A 260 17.97 -6.66 -16.11
CA VAL A 260 18.24 -8.04 -15.70
C VAL A 260 18.22 -9.02 -16.88
N ALA A 261 17.48 -8.72 -17.94
CA ALA A 261 17.49 -9.51 -19.16
C ALA A 261 18.88 -9.52 -19.85
N ALA A 262 19.69 -8.51 -19.61
CA ALA A 262 21.06 -8.44 -20.12
C ALA A 262 22.06 -9.33 -19.34
N THR A 263 21.69 -9.86 -18.16
CA THR A 263 22.66 -10.56 -17.27
C THR A 263 23.23 -11.86 -17.84
N PRO A 264 22.50 -12.73 -18.60
CA PRO A 264 23.06 -14.01 -19.06
C PRO A 264 24.29 -13.89 -19.97
N GLY A 265 24.33 -12.84 -20.78
CA GLY A 265 25.44 -12.59 -21.72
C GLY A 265 26.48 -11.60 -21.23
N ALA A 266 26.23 -10.90 -20.13
CA ALA A 266 27.05 -9.78 -19.69
C ALA A 266 28.41 -10.23 -19.16
N PRO A 267 29.54 -9.57 -19.54
CA PRO A 267 30.83 -9.79 -18.88
C PRO A 267 30.74 -9.29 -17.42
N LEU A 268 31.52 -9.96 -16.52
CA LEU A 268 31.47 -9.64 -15.09
C LEU A 268 31.81 -8.17 -14.78
N VAL A 269 32.67 -7.55 -15.60
CA VAL A 269 32.99 -6.11 -15.45
C VAL A 269 31.80 -5.20 -15.66
N GLU A 270 30.79 -5.62 -16.43
CA GLU A 270 29.56 -4.88 -16.67
C GLU A 270 28.65 -4.80 -15.42
N SER A 271 28.81 -5.76 -14.49
CA SER A 271 28.00 -5.83 -13.26
C SER A 271 28.05 -4.55 -12.43
N LEU A 272 29.19 -3.86 -12.38
CA LEU A 272 29.32 -2.61 -11.62
C LEU A 272 28.45 -1.52 -12.24
N ARG A 273 28.48 -1.39 -13.57
CA ARG A 273 27.68 -0.42 -14.31
C ARG A 273 26.17 -0.70 -14.20
N LEU A 274 25.79 -1.98 -14.29
CA LEU A 274 24.41 -2.41 -14.09
C LEU A 274 23.96 -2.16 -12.64
N GLY A 275 24.85 -2.37 -11.66
CA GLY A 275 24.60 -2.09 -10.25
C GLY A 275 24.43 -0.60 -9.95
N GLU A 276 25.20 0.28 -10.61
CA GLU A 276 25.04 1.73 -10.51
C GLU A 276 23.66 2.17 -11.07
N ARG A 277 23.31 1.69 -12.26
CA ARG A 277 21.98 1.96 -12.85
C ARG A 277 20.83 1.48 -11.95
N LEU A 278 20.98 0.27 -11.39
CA LEU A 278 19.98 -0.24 -10.44
C LEU A 278 19.87 0.63 -9.18
N ALA A 279 20.99 1.17 -8.70
CA ALA A 279 20.99 2.03 -7.50
C ALA A 279 20.28 3.39 -7.70
N GLU A 280 20.16 3.86 -8.94
CA GLU A 280 19.43 5.09 -9.28
C GLU A 280 17.90 4.90 -9.41
N MET A 281 17.47 3.65 -9.63
CA MET A 281 16.05 3.35 -9.89
C MET A 281 15.11 3.64 -8.72
N PRO A 282 15.45 3.34 -7.45
CA PRO A 282 14.56 3.59 -6.32
C PRO A 282 14.15 5.04 -6.14
N GLU A 283 15.06 6.00 -6.35
CA GLU A 283 14.74 7.42 -6.28
C GLU A 283 13.80 7.83 -7.44
N ARG A 284 14.06 7.34 -8.64
CA ARG A 284 13.19 7.59 -9.80
C ARG A 284 11.81 6.97 -9.60
N TRP A 285 11.75 5.76 -9.03
CA TRP A 285 10.51 5.08 -8.68
C TRP A 285 9.70 5.86 -7.65
N TRP A 286 10.37 6.35 -6.61
CA TRP A 286 9.74 7.19 -5.60
C TRP A 286 9.14 8.45 -6.21
N ASN A 287 9.89 9.17 -7.03
CA ASN A 287 9.44 10.40 -7.64
C ASN A 287 8.24 10.18 -8.59
N ALA A 288 8.25 9.09 -9.36
CA ALA A 288 7.13 8.71 -10.21
C ALA A 288 5.87 8.34 -9.39
N ALA A 289 6.03 7.64 -8.27
CA ALA A 289 4.93 7.28 -7.37
C ALA A 289 4.33 8.51 -6.67
N GLU A 290 5.17 9.40 -6.15
CA GLU A 290 4.73 10.63 -5.45
C GLU A 290 4.02 11.61 -6.39
N SER A 291 4.40 11.68 -7.68
CA SER A 291 3.71 12.54 -8.65
C SER A 291 2.23 12.17 -8.80
N VAL A 292 1.92 10.88 -8.85
CA VAL A 292 0.54 10.37 -8.92
C VAL A 292 -0.23 10.64 -7.63
N GLU A 293 0.39 10.43 -6.47
CA GLU A 293 -0.24 10.72 -5.18
C GLU A 293 -0.48 12.22 -4.98
N ALA A 294 0.42 13.08 -5.47
CA ALA A 294 0.26 14.52 -5.40
C ALA A 294 -0.90 15.03 -6.28
N GLU A 295 -1.09 14.44 -7.47
CA GLU A 295 -2.20 14.76 -8.36
C GLU A 295 -3.54 14.27 -7.82
N ALA A 296 -3.58 13.06 -7.24
CA ALA A 296 -4.75 12.48 -6.59
C ALA A 296 -5.06 13.11 -5.22
N GLY A 297 -4.10 13.82 -4.64
CA GLY A 297 -4.10 14.30 -3.25
C GLY A 297 -5.26 15.23 -2.93
N GLN A 298 -6.06 14.81 -1.97
CA GLN A 298 -7.09 15.59 -1.29
C GLN A 298 -6.41 16.39 -0.16
N GLY A 299 -6.61 17.70 -0.14
CA GLY A 299 -6.06 18.57 0.91
C GLY A 299 -5.96 20.02 0.43
N SER A 300 -5.86 20.95 1.40
CA SER A 300 -5.60 22.35 1.11
C SER A 300 -4.20 22.54 0.51
N GLU A 301 -3.98 23.65 -0.18
CA GLU A 301 -2.66 24.00 -0.71
C GLU A 301 -1.60 24.07 0.40
N GLU A 302 -1.98 24.54 1.59
CA GLU A 302 -1.12 24.57 2.78
C GLU A 302 -0.71 23.15 3.23
N GLU A 303 -1.64 22.20 3.25
CA GLU A 303 -1.36 20.80 3.61
C GLU A 303 -0.44 20.12 2.61
N ARG A 304 -0.63 20.37 1.31
CA ARG A 304 0.25 19.86 0.25
C ARG A 304 1.66 20.41 0.37
N THR A 305 1.80 21.71 0.61
CA THR A 305 3.10 22.37 0.81
C THR A 305 3.82 21.80 2.04
N MET A 306 3.12 21.64 3.16
CA MET A 306 3.68 21.06 4.38
C MET A 306 4.08 19.60 4.20
N ARG A 307 3.30 18.82 3.42
CA ARG A 307 3.65 17.42 3.07
C ARG A 307 4.93 17.38 2.23
N ALA A 308 5.03 18.22 1.21
CA ALA A 308 6.22 18.31 0.36
C ALA A 308 7.48 18.68 1.17
N GLU A 309 7.38 19.66 2.05
CA GLU A 309 8.50 20.03 2.96
C GLU A 309 8.87 18.89 3.91
N ALA A 310 7.89 18.16 4.43
CA ALA A 310 8.14 17.01 5.30
C ALA A 310 8.85 15.86 4.56
N LEU A 311 8.45 15.59 3.33
CA LEU A 311 9.10 14.60 2.46
C LEU A 311 10.54 15.00 2.14
N GLU A 312 10.78 16.26 1.78
CA GLU A 312 12.14 16.76 1.53
C GLU A 312 13.03 16.66 2.78
N GLN A 313 12.49 17.00 3.97
CA GLN A 313 13.22 16.83 5.21
C GLN A 313 13.53 15.35 5.51
N LEU A 314 12.58 14.46 5.25
CA LEU A 314 12.76 13.02 5.45
C LEU A 314 13.83 12.48 4.50
N ALA A 315 13.77 12.85 3.21
CA ALA A 315 14.78 12.48 2.22
C ALA A 315 16.19 12.98 2.61
N LYS A 316 16.31 14.21 3.10
CA LYS A 316 17.59 14.75 3.59
C LYS A 316 18.12 14.05 4.84
N ARG A 317 17.22 13.64 5.77
CA ARG A 317 17.61 12.96 7.02
C ARG A 317 17.97 11.50 6.84
N SER A 318 17.36 10.84 5.88
CA SER A 318 17.48 9.39 5.69
C SER A 318 17.33 9.00 4.22
N PRO A 319 18.22 9.45 3.32
CA PRO A 319 18.13 9.15 1.88
C PRO A 319 18.15 7.65 1.63
N ASP A 320 19.01 6.91 2.31
CA ASP A 320 19.11 5.45 2.20
C ASP A 320 17.83 4.72 2.63
N ARG A 321 17.02 5.30 3.52
CA ARG A 321 15.78 4.67 3.98
C ARG A 321 14.76 4.61 2.84
N ILE A 322 14.53 5.72 2.14
CA ILE A 322 13.61 5.78 1.01
C ILE A 322 14.07 4.81 -0.07
N ASN A 323 15.36 4.85 -0.42
CA ASN A 323 15.93 3.97 -1.42
C ASN A 323 15.75 2.48 -1.07
N ARG A 324 15.91 2.10 0.19
CA ARG A 324 15.70 0.72 0.65
C ARG A 324 14.24 0.30 0.55
N ILE A 325 13.31 1.18 0.91
CA ILE A 325 11.87 0.90 0.81
C ILE A 325 11.49 0.66 -0.66
N GLN A 326 11.91 1.54 -1.55
CA GLN A 326 11.61 1.42 -2.98
C GLN A 326 12.33 0.23 -3.62
N MET A 327 13.57 -0.05 -3.19
CA MET A 327 14.29 -1.24 -3.65
C MET A 327 13.54 -2.53 -3.31
N ASN A 328 12.81 -2.58 -2.20
CA ASN A 328 12.00 -3.74 -1.88
C ASN A 328 10.90 -4.00 -2.93
N GLU A 329 10.27 -2.96 -3.47
CA GLU A 329 9.30 -3.08 -4.59
C GLU A 329 10.00 -3.61 -5.86
N LEU A 330 11.18 -3.10 -6.17
CA LEU A 330 11.97 -3.57 -7.31
C LEU A 330 12.39 -5.04 -7.15
N LEU A 331 12.77 -5.45 -5.95
CA LEU A 331 13.11 -6.85 -5.64
C LEU A 331 11.90 -7.77 -5.78
N ASP A 332 10.67 -7.31 -5.47
CA ASP A 332 9.44 -8.07 -5.72
C ASP A 332 9.23 -8.32 -7.21
N ILE A 333 9.49 -7.32 -8.06
CA ILE A 333 9.42 -7.46 -9.52
C ILE A 333 10.45 -8.50 -10.00
N LEU A 334 11.70 -8.41 -9.52
CA LEU A 334 12.74 -9.38 -9.86
C LEU A 334 12.38 -10.79 -9.41
N GLN A 335 11.77 -10.95 -8.23
CA GLN A 335 11.34 -12.25 -7.73
C GLN A 335 10.27 -12.88 -8.63
N THR A 336 9.30 -12.08 -9.13
CA THR A 336 8.31 -12.57 -10.08
C THR A 336 8.93 -12.95 -11.43
N TRP A 337 9.93 -12.19 -11.89
CA TRP A 337 10.67 -12.46 -13.11
C TRP A 337 11.42 -13.82 -13.05
N TYR A 338 12.21 -14.04 -12.01
CA TYR A 338 12.95 -15.31 -11.84
C TYR A 338 12.03 -16.49 -11.53
N ARG A 339 10.87 -16.26 -10.88
CA ARG A 339 9.81 -17.28 -10.77
C ARG A 339 9.32 -17.73 -12.14
N ASP A 340 9.02 -16.77 -13.03
CA ASP A 340 8.52 -17.08 -14.36
C ASP A 340 9.57 -17.77 -15.22
N LEU A 341 10.84 -17.37 -15.13
CA LEU A 341 11.95 -18.10 -15.76
C LEU A 341 12.07 -19.56 -15.25
N THR A 342 11.88 -19.76 -13.94
CA THR A 342 11.91 -21.11 -13.35
C THR A 342 10.74 -21.96 -13.86
N LEU A 343 9.54 -21.36 -13.92
CA LEU A 343 8.35 -22.03 -14.46
C LEU A 343 8.55 -22.44 -15.92
N LEU A 344 8.97 -21.51 -16.77
CA LEU A 344 9.19 -21.75 -18.19
C LEU A 344 10.38 -22.69 -18.47
N ARG A 345 11.36 -22.75 -17.57
CA ARG A 345 12.45 -23.73 -17.65
C ARG A 345 11.96 -25.15 -17.38
N ALA A 346 10.96 -25.31 -16.49
CA ALA A 346 10.33 -26.59 -16.18
C ALA A 346 9.27 -26.99 -17.21
N ASP A 347 8.44 -26.04 -17.63
CA ASP A 347 7.39 -26.20 -18.65
C ASP A 347 7.38 -25.00 -19.60
N PRO A 348 8.04 -25.09 -20.78
CA PRO A 348 8.10 -24.01 -21.76
C PRO A 348 6.75 -23.60 -22.34
N THR A 349 5.71 -24.42 -22.17
CA THR A 349 4.35 -24.18 -22.67
C THR A 349 3.43 -23.55 -21.63
N SER A 350 3.89 -23.35 -20.42
CA SER A 350 3.09 -22.85 -19.31
C SER A 350 2.50 -21.46 -19.60
N GLU A 351 1.21 -21.31 -19.37
CA GLU A 351 0.49 -20.05 -19.43
C GLU A 351 0.39 -19.35 -18.05
N LEU A 352 0.96 -19.97 -17.00
CA LEU A 352 0.91 -19.46 -15.61
C LEU A 352 1.97 -18.41 -15.30
N VAL A 353 2.56 -17.80 -16.32
CA VAL A 353 3.52 -16.69 -16.18
C VAL A 353 2.79 -15.42 -15.72
N LEU A 354 3.41 -14.68 -14.81
CA LEU A 354 2.90 -13.38 -14.36
C LEU A 354 3.27 -12.28 -15.34
N ASN A 355 4.50 -12.27 -15.86
CA ASN A 355 5.00 -11.29 -16.82
C ASN A 355 4.68 -11.74 -18.26
N ALA A 356 3.36 -11.89 -18.58
CA ALA A 356 2.89 -12.38 -19.87
C ALA A 356 3.22 -11.41 -21.02
N ASP A 357 3.27 -10.10 -20.73
CA ASP A 357 3.70 -9.03 -21.62
C ASP A 357 5.14 -9.22 -22.17
N ARG A 358 5.98 -9.95 -21.44
CA ARG A 358 7.36 -10.30 -21.79
C ARG A 358 7.57 -11.78 -22.11
N GLY A 359 6.51 -12.50 -22.47
CA GLY A 359 6.50 -13.97 -22.61
C GLY A 359 7.54 -14.53 -23.57
N GLU A 360 7.77 -13.90 -24.73
CA GLU A 360 8.81 -14.34 -25.68
C GLU A 360 10.23 -14.17 -25.13
N GLN A 361 10.50 -13.03 -24.49
CA GLN A 361 11.77 -12.73 -23.86
C GLN A 361 12.06 -13.74 -22.74
N LEU A 362 11.07 -14.04 -21.89
CA LEU A 362 11.17 -15.01 -20.80
C LEU A 362 11.50 -16.43 -21.34
N ARG A 363 10.81 -16.88 -22.39
CA ARG A 363 11.10 -18.22 -22.99
C ARG A 363 12.51 -18.30 -23.53
N SER A 364 12.97 -17.26 -24.23
CA SER A 364 14.34 -17.20 -24.75
C SER A 364 15.37 -17.23 -23.62
N MET A 365 15.12 -16.47 -22.55
CA MET A 365 16.03 -16.42 -21.39
C MET A 365 16.02 -17.69 -20.55
N ALA A 366 14.87 -18.31 -20.33
CA ALA A 366 14.76 -19.53 -19.53
C ALA A 366 15.66 -20.67 -20.07
N ALA A 367 15.85 -20.72 -21.40
CA ALA A 367 16.75 -21.67 -22.02
C ALA A 367 18.23 -21.46 -21.68
N GLN A 368 18.63 -20.25 -21.31
CA GLN A 368 20.01 -19.87 -21.01
C GLN A 368 20.41 -20.17 -19.55
N TYR A 369 19.45 -20.44 -18.67
CA TYR A 369 19.71 -20.76 -17.28
C TYR A 369 19.63 -22.25 -17.00
N THR A 370 20.43 -22.70 -16.03
CA THR A 370 20.21 -24.01 -15.40
C THR A 370 19.17 -23.88 -14.27
N PRO A 371 18.46 -24.97 -13.91
CA PRO A 371 17.55 -24.94 -12.76
C PRO A 371 18.24 -24.48 -11.46
N ALA A 372 19.48 -24.93 -11.23
CA ALA A 372 20.26 -24.53 -10.07
C ALA A 372 20.62 -23.04 -10.08
N GLY A 373 20.88 -22.46 -11.26
CA GLY A 373 21.14 -21.03 -11.43
C GLY A 373 19.91 -20.19 -11.10
N LEU A 374 18.72 -20.63 -11.52
CA LEU A 374 17.46 -19.93 -11.24
C LEU A 374 17.06 -19.94 -9.75
N VAL A 375 17.23 -21.11 -9.10
CA VAL A 375 17.02 -21.21 -7.65
C VAL A 375 17.97 -20.27 -6.90
N TRP A 376 19.24 -20.29 -7.29
CA TRP A 376 20.23 -19.41 -6.67
C TRP A 376 19.94 -17.92 -6.92
N ALA A 377 19.48 -17.54 -8.10
CA ALA A 377 19.05 -16.16 -8.37
C ALA A 377 17.92 -15.69 -7.43
N SER A 378 16.95 -16.55 -7.17
CA SER A 378 15.87 -16.25 -6.21
C SER A 378 16.39 -16.11 -4.76
N GLU A 379 17.33 -16.99 -4.35
CA GLU A 379 17.98 -16.90 -3.04
C GLU A 379 18.78 -15.60 -2.89
N ILE A 380 19.53 -15.20 -3.93
CA ILE A 380 20.30 -13.95 -3.95
C ILE A 380 19.40 -12.73 -3.72
N ILE A 381 18.22 -12.69 -4.35
CA ILE A 381 17.27 -11.58 -4.20
C ILE A 381 16.82 -11.49 -2.74
N GLU A 382 16.49 -12.62 -2.09
CA GLU A 382 16.07 -12.65 -0.69
C GLU A 382 17.22 -12.30 0.28
N ASP A 383 18.44 -12.75 0.00
CA ASP A 383 19.62 -12.37 0.79
C ASP A 383 19.82 -10.85 0.76
N ILE A 384 19.79 -10.24 -0.44
CA ILE A 384 19.94 -8.78 -0.60
C ILE A 384 18.80 -8.04 0.08
N ARG A 385 17.56 -8.54 -0.01
CA ARG A 385 16.40 -7.99 0.71
C ARG A 385 16.66 -7.97 2.22
N THR A 386 17.13 -9.08 2.76
CA THR A 386 17.46 -9.21 4.19
C THR A 386 18.58 -8.26 4.60
N ASP A 387 19.65 -8.19 3.81
CA ASP A 387 20.80 -7.32 4.06
C ASP A 387 20.40 -5.84 4.08
N LEU A 388 19.56 -5.41 3.13
CA LEU A 388 19.11 -4.03 3.04
C LEU A 388 18.12 -3.65 4.15
N LEU A 389 17.15 -4.52 4.46
CA LEU A 389 16.06 -4.21 5.38
C LEU A 389 16.39 -4.49 6.85
N THR A 390 17.22 -5.52 7.10
CA THR A 390 17.50 -6.01 8.46
C THR A 390 18.91 -5.61 8.94
N HIS A 391 19.91 -5.75 8.07
CA HIS A 391 21.32 -5.54 8.44
C HIS A 391 21.83 -4.15 8.12
N ASN A 392 21.00 -3.29 7.53
CA ASN A 392 21.37 -1.90 7.23
C ASN A 392 22.61 -1.79 6.30
N ALA A 393 22.76 -2.74 5.38
CA ALA A 393 23.91 -2.80 4.47
C ALA A 393 24.03 -1.54 3.60
N ASN A 394 25.22 -1.27 3.09
CA ASN A 394 25.45 -0.15 2.18
C ASN A 394 24.63 -0.34 0.90
N PHE A 395 23.75 0.61 0.60
CA PHE A 395 22.76 0.50 -0.47
C PHE A 395 23.42 0.31 -1.86
N GLY A 396 24.32 1.20 -2.27
CA GLY A 396 24.98 1.13 -3.59
C GLY A 396 25.80 -0.15 -3.77
N LEU A 397 26.53 -0.57 -2.73
CA LEU A 397 27.28 -1.82 -2.75
C LEU A 397 26.37 -3.05 -2.87
N SER A 398 25.23 -3.05 -2.19
CA SER A 398 24.26 -4.15 -2.29
C SER A 398 23.69 -4.28 -3.70
N CYS A 399 23.41 -3.17 -4.40
CA CYS A 399 22.99 -3.18 -5.80
C CYS A 399 24.06 -3.76 -6.72
N GLN A 400 25.33 -3.38 -6.52
CA GLN A 400 26.46 -3.94 -7.28
C GLN A 400 26.64 -5.44 -7.02
N VAL A 401 26.58 -5.87 -5.75
CA VAL A 401 26.67 -7.28 -5.36
C VAL A 401 25.51 -8.09 -5.94
N LEU A 402 24.29 -7.55 -5.95
CA LEU A 402 23.15 -8.19 -6.60
C LEU A 402 23.46 -8.50 -8.06
N MET A 403 23.90 -7.50 -8.84
CA MET A 403 24.18 -7.69 -10.25
C MET A 403 25.34 -8.64 -10.52
N VAL A 404 26.42 -8.60 -9.71
CA VAL A 404 27.53 -9.56 -9.77
C VAL A 404 27.02 -11.00 -9.60
N LYS A 405 26.21 -11.22 -8.56
CA LYS A 405 25.68 -12.54 -8.22
C LYS A 405 24.67 -13.03 -9.27
N LEU A 406 23.80 -12.16 -9.81
CA LEU A 406 22.86 -12.54 -10.87
C LEU A 406 23.57 -12.93 -12.18
N ILE A 407 24.61 -12.20 -12.59
CA ILE A 407 25.46 -12.58 -13.73
C ILE A 407 26.15 -13.94 -13.47
N ALA A 408 26.61 -14.17 -12.24
CA ALA A 408 27.20 -15.46 -11.86
C ALA A 408 26.19 -16.61 -11.86
N ALA A 409 24.94 -16.34 -11.41
CA ALA A 409 23.83 -17.30 -11.43
C ALA A 409 23.47 -17.75 -12.84
N ALA A 410 23.48 -16.83 -13.82
CA ALA A 410 23.27 -17.17 -15.23
C ALA A 410 24.37 -18.10 -15.83
N ARG A 411 25.57 -18.07 -15.26
CA ARG A 411 26.71 -18.90 -15.70
C ARG A 411 26.87 -20.21 -14.91
N ARG A 412 26.07 -20.40 -13.88
CA ARG A 412 26.17 -21.59 -13.03
C ARG A 412 25.70 -22.82 -13.79
N GLN A 413 26.62 -23.78 -13.95
CA GLN A 413 26.34 -25.08 -14.55
C GLN A 413 25.62 -26.01 -13.57
#